data_4bf39c52a670b46cfdb708c81582ef9b
#
_entry.id   4bf39c52a670b46cfdb708c81582ef9b
#
_cell.length_a   1.000
_cell.length_b   1.000
_cell.length_c   1.000
_cell.angle_alpha   90.00
_cell.angle_beta   90.00
_cell.angle_gamma   90.00
#
_symmetry.space_group_name_H-M   'P 1'
#
loop_
_entity.id
_entity.type
_entity.pdbx_description
1 polymer ?
#
loop_
_entity_poly.entity_id
_entity_poly.type
_entity_poly.pdbx_seq_one_letter_code
_entity_poly.pdbx_strand_id
1 'polypeptide(L)'
;MRDAPRVPSTARHYAEAVFQLAEEEENFAPWLDRLAALRQLLEGSDLGQTLADPSLRISQKLELCRAVLERHKGIDKVAGSLLLVLVSSQRPRLLPAIEEGYHQLVDKREGRVLAQLTTAVPVSAAEQKQLAERLSKRLHLDVRFEAKVDPSLLGGAVVRVGDRVFDASLTTRLQQLRQDLLTQVPSR
;
A
#
# COMPACT_ATOMS: atom_id res chain seq x y z
N MET A 1 -3.10 -16.78 -0.79
CA MET A 1 -3.19 -15.83 0.35
C MET A 1 -2.05 -14.83 0.20
N ARG A 2 -2.28 -13.70 -0.48
CA ARG A 2 -1.29 -12.63 -0.54
C ARG A 2 -1.76 -11.58 0.44
N ASP A 3 -1.11 -11.54 1.62
CA ASP A 3 -1.26 -10.42 2.55
C ASP A 3 -0.93 -9.12 1.82
N ALA A 4 -1.60 -8.02 2.21
CA ALA A 4 -1.17 -6.69 1.79
C ALA A 4 0.36 -6.61 1.98
N PRO A 5 1.13 -6.09 1.01
CA PRO A 5 2.58 -6.12 1.07
C PRO A 5 3.02 -5.42 2.36
N ARG A 6 3.58 -6.20 3.28
CA ARG A 6 4.16 -5.65 4.51
C ARG A 6 5.35 -4.80 4.10
N VAL A 7 5.22 -3.51 4.26
CA VAL A 7 6.33 -2.58 4.04
C VAL A 7 7.48 -2.97 4.97
N PRO A 8 8.67 -3.31 4.46
CA PRO A 8 9.82 -3.64 5.29
C PRO A 8 10.13 -2.51 6.28
N SER A 9 10.54 -2.83 7.51
CA SER A 9 10.83 -1.83 8.54
C SER A 9 11.79 -0.75 8.05
N THR A 10 12.80 -1.14 7.28
CA THR A 10 13.77 -0.20 6.69
C THR A 10 13.10 0.77 5.70
N ALA A 11 12.21 0.28 4.82
CA ALA A 11 11.50 1.13 3.88
C ALA A 11 10.54 2.08 4.62
N ARG A 12 9.96 1.64 5.74
CA ARG A 12 9.08 2.47 6.58
C ARG A 12 9.80 3.69 7.13
N HIS A 13 11.04 3.56 7.62
CA HIS A 13 11.81 4.71 8.12
C HIS A 13 12.06 5.76 7.04
N TYR A 14 12.36 5.32 5.79
CA TYR A 14 12.49 6.26 4.67
C TYR A 14 11.14 6.90 4.31
N ALA A 15 10.07 6.14 4.30
CA ALA A 15 8.73 6.67 4.05
C ALA A 15 8.30 7.69 5.12
N GLU A 16 8.59 7.42 6.41
CA GLU A 16 8.36 8.34 7.51
C GLU A 16 9.17 9.64 7.37
N ALA A 17 10.45 9.55 6.95
CA ALA A 17 11.28 10.72 6.71
C ALA A 17 10.74 11.57 5.53
N VAL A 18 10.34 10.93 4.43
CA VAL A 18 9.71 11.61 3.29
C VAL A 18 8.37 12.24 3.71
N PHE A 19 7.60 11.56 4.55
CA PHE A 19 6.33 12.07 5.05
C PHE A 19 6.52 13.32 5.93
N GLN A 20 7.54 13.35 6.78
CA GLN A 20 7.87 14.53 7.57
C GLN A 20 8.23 15.73 6.69
N LEU A 21 9.01 15.52 5.62
CA LEU A 21 9.32 16.58 4.65
C LEU A 21 8.06 17.09 3.94
N ALA A 22 7.13 16.20 3.58
CA ALA A 22 5.87 16.57 2.99
C ALA A 22 4.95 17.33 3.96
N GLU A 23 5.02 17.00 5.25
CA GLU A 23 4.30 17.69 6.33
C GLU A 23 4.82 19.10 6.56
N GLU A 24 6.15 19.32 6.47
CA GLU A 24 6.78 20.64 6.51
C GLU A 24 6.40 21.51 5.30
N GLU A 25 6.21 20.87 4.10
CA GLU A 25 5.73 21.55 2.89
C GLU A 25 4.20 21.78 2.90
N GLU A 26 3.48 21.25 3.90
CA GLU A 26 2.01 21.23 4.01
C GLU A 26 1.33 20.64 2.74
N ASN A 27 2.04 19.84 1.96
CA ASN A 27 1.57 19.33 0.69
C ASN A 27 2.10 17.91 0.42
N PHE A 28 1.20 16.94 0.44
CA PHE A 28 1.55 15.52 0.26
C PHE A 28 1.56 15.08 -1.21
N ALA A 29 0.80 15.76 -2.08
CA ALA A 29 0.64 15.34 -3.48
C ALA A 29 1.95 15.38 -4.28
N PRO A 30 2.83 16.42 -4.19
CA PRO A 30 4.07 16.44 -4.94
C PRO A 30 5.00 15.26 -4.65
N TRP A 31 4.99 14.75 -3.43
CA TRP A 31 5.83 13.61 -3.07
C TRP A 31 5.34 12.29 -3.69
N LEU A 32 4.03 12.13 -3.92
CA LEU A 32 3.50 10.99 -4.67
C LEU A 32 4.04 10.99 -6.11
N ASP A 33 3.99 12.16 -6.76
CA ASP A 33 4.52 12.30 -8.13
C ASP A 33 6.04 12.11 -8.18
N ARG A 34 6.78 12.64 -7.21
CA ARG A 34 8.24 12.49 -7.07
C ARG A 34 8.64 11.01 -6.93
N LEU A 35 7.97 10.27 -6.04
CA LEU A 35 8.24 8.85 -5.82
C LEU A 35 7.89 8.01 -7.05
N ALA A 36 6.76 8.28 -7.70
CA ALA A 36 6.37 7.63 -8.94
C ALA A 36 7.37 7.89 -10.07
N ALA A 37 7.85 9.13 -10.22
CA ALA A 37 8.86 9.49 -11.22
C ALA A 37 10.20 8.76 -10.97
N LEU A 38 10.64 8.68 -9.71
CA LEU A 38 11.85 7.92 -9.35
C LEU A 38 11.69 6.43 -9.63
N ARG A 39 10.52 5.86 -9.34
CA ARG A 39 10.23 4.45 -9.65
C ARG A 39 10.26 4.20 -11.15
N GLN A 40 9.62 5.05 -11.95
CA GLN A 40 9.65 4.94 -13.41
C GLN A 40 11.07 5.05 -13.96
N LEU A 41 11.90 5.94 -13.39
CA LEU A 41 13.31 6.07 -13.78
C LEU A 41 14.09 4.77 -13.52
N LEU A 42 13.86 4.10 -12.39
CA LEU A 42 14.56 2.86 -12.05
C LEU A 42 14.03 1.64 -12.82
N GLU A 43 12.72 1.56 -13.06
CA GLU A 43 12.08 0.42 -13.75
C GLU A 43 12.13 0.55 -15.27
N GLY A 44 12.02 1.78 -15.80
CA GLY A 44 11.95 2.07 -17.23
C GLY A 44 13.31 2.22 -17.93
N SER A 45 14.43 2.09 -17.21
CA SER A 45 15.76 2.25 -17.77
C SER A 45 16.74 1.19 -17.25
N ASP A 46 17.85 1.02 -17.96
CA ASP A 46 18.96 0.15 -17.51
C ASP A 46 19.61 0.62 -16.20
N LEU A 47 19.22 1.80 -15.70
CA LEU A 47 19.75 2.38 -14.47
C LEU A 47 19.52 1.46 -13.28
N GLY A 48 18.30 0.94 -13.13
CA GLY A 48 17.97 0.07 -12.00
C GLY A 48 18.78 -1.22 -11.99
N GLN A 49 19.05 -1.81 -13.17
CA GLN A 49 19.90 -2.99 -13.32
C GLN A 49 21.36 -2.65 -13.03
N THR A 50 21.86 -1.53 -13.57
CA THR A 50 23.24 -1.07 -13.35
C THR A 50 23.50 -0.75 -11.88
N LEU A 51 22.54 -0.12 -11.18
CA LEU A 51 22.66 0.15 -9.74
C LEU A 51 22.62 -1.14 -8.89
N ALA A 52 22.01 -2.19 -9.40
CA ALA A 52 21.96 -3.49 -8.73
C ALA A 52 23.24 -4.32 -8.95
N ASP A 53 24.10 -3.94 -9.90
CA ASP A 53 25.33 -4.66 -10.20
C ASP A 53 26.34 -4.56 -9.02
N PRO A 54 26.74 -5.69 -8.41
CA PRO A 54 27.67 -5.69 -7.29
C PRO A 54 29.11 -5.36 -7.71
N SER A 55 29.43 -5.44 -9.01
CA SER A 55 30.78 -5.15 -9.53
C SER A 55 31.12 -3.65 -9.51
N LEU A 56 30.09 -2.79 -9.54
CA LEU A 56 30.26 -1.34 -9.55
C LEU A 56 30.47 -0.78 -8.13
N ARG A 57 31.47 0.10 -8.01
CA ARG A 57 31.73 0.82 -6.76
C ARG A 57 30.62 1.84 -6.49
N ILE A 58 30.38 2.12 -5.22
CA ILE A 58 29.35 3.11 -4.80
C ILE A 58 29.59 4.47 -5.45
N SER A 59 30.86 4.93 -5.57
CA SER A 59 31.21 6.20 -6.22
C SER A 59 30.74 6.24 -7.68
N GLN A 60 30.96 5.16 -8.43
CA GLN A 60 30.52 5.05 -9.83
C GLN A 60 29.01 5.07 -9.97
N LYS A 61 28.31 4.38 -9.05
CA LYS A 61 26.83 4.39 -8.99
C LYS A 61 26.30 5.79 -8.72
N LEU A 62 26.92 6.53 -7.80
CA LEU A 62 26.52 7.90 -7.46
C LEU A 62 26.79 8.87 -8.62
N GLU A 63 27.91 8.76 -9.31
CA GLU A 63 28.21 9.57 -10.50
C GLU A 63 27.21 9.32 -11.62
N LEU A 64 26.90 8.05 -11.88
CA LEU A 64 25.88 7.66 -12.86
C LEU A 64 24.52 8.25 -12.49
N CYS A 65 24.10 8.13 -11.22
CA CYS A 65 22.84 8.71 -10.78
C CYS A 65 22.79 10.23 -10.99
N ARG A 66 23.85 10.95 -10.63
CA ARG A 66 23.94 12.41 -10.83
C ARG A 66 23.82 12.77 -12.31
N ALA A 67 24.55 12.09 -13.18
CA ALA A 67 24.52 12.34 -14.62
C ALA A 67 23.11 12.07 -15.23
N VAL A 68 22.40 11.07 -14.73
CA VAL A 68 21.04 10.77 -15.17
C VAL A 68 20.04 11.80 -14.63
N LEU A 69 20.16 12.19 -13.36
CA LEU A 69 19.28 13.19 -12.73
C LEU A 69 19.41 14.57 -13.39
N GLU A 70 20.61 14.97 -13.79
CA GLU A 70 20.84 16.24 -14.52
C GLU A 70 20.14 16.27 -15.89
N ARG A 71 19.98 15.12 -16.54
CA ARG A 71 19.32 14.99 -17.85
C ARG A 71 17.81 14.86 -17.73
N HIS A 72 17.31 14.41 -16.58
CA HIS A 72 15.88 14.17 -16.32
C HIS A 72 15.21 15.42 -15.74
N LYS A 73 14.61 16.25 -16.61
CA LYS A 73 13.92 17.49 -16.19
C LYS A 73 12.68 17.28 -15.30
N GLY A 74 12.19 16.04 -15.19
CA GLY A 74 10.97 15.70 -14.40
C GLY A 74 11.24 15.34 -12.94
N ILE A 75 12.52 15.26 -12.53
CA ILE A 75 12.92 14.92 -11.17
C ILE A 75 13.57 16.15 -10.53
N ASP A 76 12.95 16.65 -9.47
CA ASP A 76 13.48 17.79 -8.75
C ASP A 76 14.69 17.40 -7.86
N LYS A 77 15.37 18.43 -7.32
CA LYS A 77 16.58 18.23 -6.50
C LYS A 77 16.30 17.41 -5.24
N VAL A 78 15.11 17.53 -4.67
CA VAL A 78 14.74 16.85 -3.42
C VAL A 78 14.55 15.36 -3.66
N ALA A 79 13.79 15.01 -4.70
CA ALA A 79 13.63 13.62 -5.13
C ALA A 79 14.97 12.99 -5.55
N GLY A 80 15.81 13.75 -6.28
CA GLY A 80 17.15 13.31 -6.64
C GLY A 80 18.04 13.02 -5.42
N SER A 81 17.93 13.83 -4.36
CA SER A 81 18.66 13.61 -3.11
C SER A 81 18.23 12.31 -2.43
N LEU A 82 16.94 12.01 -2.42
CA LEU A 82 16.43 10.73 -1.89
C LEU A 82 17.03 9.53 -2.65
N LEU A 83 17.08 9.60 -4.00
CA LEU A 83 17.69 8.53 -4.79
C LEU A 83 19.17 8.37 -4.45
N LEU A 84 19.94 9.47 -4.33
CA LEU A 84 21.35 9.42 -3.96
C LEU A 84 21.57 8.81 -2.57
N VAL A 85 20.72 9.11 -1.60
CA VAL A 85 20.73 8.48 -0.26
C VAL A 85 20.47 6.99 -0.34
N LEU A 86 19.49 6.56 -1.15
CA LEU A 86 19.20 5.13 -1.34
C LEU A 86 20.35 4.39 -2.02
N VAL A 87 21.01 5.01 -3.00
CA VAL A 87 22.16 4.43 -3.70
C VAL A 87 23.39 4.36 -2.77
N SER A 88 23.67 5.41 -2.00
CA SER A 88 24.77 5.42 -1.03
C SER A 88 24.60 4.35 0.05
N SER A 89 23.36 4.10 0.45
CA SER A 89 22.99 3.04 1.40
C SER A 89 22.87 1.65 0.76
N GLN A 90 23.13 1.53 -0.55
CA GLN A 90 22.98 0.29 -1.34
C GLN A 90 21.57 -0.32 -1.32
N ARG A 91 20.54 0.54 -1.25
CA ARG A 91 19.13 0.15 -1.10
C ARG A 91 18.18 0.73 -2.16
N PRO A 92 18.57 0.93 -3.42
CA PRO A 92 17.68 1.51 -4.42
C PRO A 92 16.43 0.65 -4.68
N ARG A 93 16.51 -0.67 -4.44
CA ARG A 93 15.39 -1.61 -4.57
C ARG A 93 14.28 -1.41 -3.55
N LEU A 94 14.49 -0.61 -2.50
CA LEU A 94 13.44 -0.30 -1.51
C LEU A 94 12.47 0.76 -2.01
N LEU A 95 12.75 1.45 -3.10
CA LEU A 95 11.93 2.57 -3.58
C LEU A 95 10.44 2.21 -3.76
N PRO A 96 10.04 1.07 -4.37
CA PRO A 96 8.62 0.71 -4.45
C PRO A 96 7.97 0.50 -3.08
N ALA A 97 8.72 -0.07 -2.12
CA ALA A 97 8.22 -0.27 -0.77
C ALA A 97 8.15 1.05 0.02
N ILE A 98 9.02 2.02 -0.28
CA ILE A 98 8.98 3.37 0.29
C ILE A 98 7.75 4.12 -0.23
N GLU A 99 7.48 4.05 -1.53
CA GLU A 99 6.30 4.63 -2.17
C GLU A 99 5.01 4.08 -1.51
N GLU A 100 4.90 2.77 -1.38
CA GLU A 100 3.77 2.12 -0.71
C GLU A 100 3.64 2.57 0.75
N GLY A 101 4.76 2.63 1.49
CA GLY A 101 4.77 3.11 2.88
C GLY A 101 4.33 4.57 3.00
N TYR A 102 4.75 5.41 2.05
CA TYR A 102 4.34 6.81 2.00
C TYR A 102 2.83 6.95 1.72
N HIS A 103 2.29 6.19 0.75
CA HIS A 103 0.84 6.13 0.50
C HIS A 103 0.06 5.78 1.76
N GLN A 104 0.50 4.75 2.50
CA GLN A 104 -0.16 4.33 3.74
C GLN A 104 -0.14 5.42 4.82
N LEU A 105 0.95 6.21 4.92
CA LEU A 105 1.05 7.31 5.86
C LEU A 105 0.12 8.47 5.48
N VAL A 106 0.07 8.84 4.19
CA VAL A 106 -0.84 9.87 3.67
C VAL A 106 -2.30 9.47 3.89
N ASP A 107 -2.66 8.25 3.52
CA ASP A 107 -4.02 7.75 3.73
C ASP A 107 -4.41 7.79 5.21
N LYS A 108 -3.51 7.37 6.10
CA LYS A 108 -3.73 7.44 7.55
C LYS A 108 -3.91 8.88 8.03
N ARG A 109 -3.13 9.83 7.52
CA ARG A 109 -3.22 11.26 7.88
C ARG A 109 -4.52 11.90 7.41
N GLU A 110 -4.95 11.55 6.21
CA GLU A 110 -6.20 12.02 5.62
C GLU A 110 -7.44 11.25 6.10
N GLY A 111 -7.27 10.30 7.01
CA GLY A 111 -8.36 9.47 7.49
C GLY A 111 -8.92 8.52 6.43
N ARG A 112 -8.16 8.27 5.37
CA ARG A 112 -8.52 7.29 4.34
C ARG A 112 -8.08 5.91 4.77
N VAL A 113 -8.88 4.92 4.50
CA VAL A 113 -8.54 3.51 4.78
C VAL A 113 -8.87 2.66 3.55
N LEU A 114 -7.85 2.00 3.05
CA LEU A 114 -8.05 0.97 2.04
C LEU A 114 -8.57 -0.30 2.71
N ALA A 115 -9.79 -0.69 2.37
CA ALA A 115 -10.41 -1.90 2.86
C ALA A 115 -10.46 -2.95 1.75
N GLN A 116 -10.05 -4.18 2.06
CA GLN A 116 -10.24 -5.30 1.14
C GLN A 116 -11.65 -5.85 1.30
N LEU A 117 -12.41 -5.82 0.20
CA LEU A 117 -13.74 -6.41 0.11
C LEU A 117 -13.65 -7.73 -0.64
N THR A 118 -13.85 -8.86 0.06
CA THR A 118 -13.91 -10.18 -0.56
C THR A 118 -15.37 -10.63 -0.65
N THR A 119 -15.83 -10.98 -1.84
CA THR A 119 -17.22 -11.41 -2.11
C THR A 119 -17.25 -12.69 -2.91
N ALA A 120 -18.36 -13.44 -2.78
CA ALA A 120 -18.56 -14.69 -3.54
C ALA A 120 -18.77 -14.45 -5.05
N VAL A 121 -19.34 -13.30 -5.39
CA VAL A 121 -19.65 -12.88 -6.78
C VAL A 121 -19.15 -11.45 -7.02
N PRO A 122 -18.87 -11.08 -8.28
CA PRO A 122 -18.49 -9.72 -8.58
C PRO A 122 -19.52 -8.71 -8.13
N VAL A 123 -19.10 -7.65 -7.45
CA VAL A 123 -19.95 -6.55 -6.98
C VAL A 123 -19.77 -5.36 -7.91
N SER A 124 -20.87 -4.75 -8.32
CA SER A 124 -20.86 -3.59 -9.19
C SER A 124 -20.21 -2.38 -8.50
N ALA A 125 -19.66 -1.44 -9.28
CA ALA A 125 -19.06 -0.21 -8.74
C ALA A 125 -20.06 0.62 -7.89
N ALA A 126 -21.36 0.59 -8.24
CA ALA A 126 -22.40 1.27 -7.50
C ALA A 126 -22.62 0.65 -6.10
N GLU A 127 -22.67 -0.68 -6.02
CA GLU A 127 -22.79 -1.40 -4.75
C GLU A 127 -21.56 -1.23 -3.87
N GLN A 128 -20.35 -1.28 -4.45
CA GLN A 128 -19.10 -0.98 -3.72
C GLN A 128 -19.15 0.42 -3.10
N LYS A 129 -19.59 1.42 -3.87
CA LYS A 129 -19.72 2.80 -3.39
C LYS A 129 -20.72 2.91 -2.24
N GLN A 130 -21.90 2.29 -2.36
CA GLN A 130 -22.89 2.30 -1.28
C GLN A 130 -22.36 1.62 0.00
N LEU A 131 -21.64 0.52 -0.15
CA LEU A 131 -21.04 -0.19 0.98
C LEU A 131 -19.93 0.66 1.62
N ALA A 132 -19.09 1.32 0.80
CA ALA A 132 -18.07 2.25 1.28
C ALA A 132 -18.69 3.40 2.08
N GLU A 133 -19.73 4.03 1.58
CA GLU A 133 -20.43 5.13 2.26
C GLU A 133 -21.03 4.70 3.62
N ARG A 134 -21.62 3.51 3.68
CA ARG A 134 -22.15 2.96 4.95
C ARG A 134 -21.06 2.68 5.97
N LEU A 135 -19.94 2.13 5.50
CA LEU A 135 -18.81 1.80 6.36
C LEU A 135 -18.08 3.06 6.83
N SER A 136 -17.90 4.03 5.93
CA SER A 136 -17.31 5.35 6.23
C SER A 136 -18.09 6.09 7.31
N LYS A 137 -19.43 6.11 7.22
CA LYS A 137 -20.29 6.69 8.25
C LYS A 137 -20.15 6.00 9.62
N ARG A 138 -19.97 4.68 9.62
CA ARG A 138 -19.87 3.91 10.87
C ARG A 138 -18.49 4.02 11.50
N LEU A 139 -17.43 4.11 10.68
CA LEU A 139 -16.05 4.17 11.14
C LEU A 139 -15.52 5.60 11.30
N HIS A 140 -16.25 6.59 10.78
CA HIS A 140 -15.79 8.00 10.67
C HIS A 140 -14.48 8.14 9.90
N LEU A 141 -14.29 7.31 8.85
CA LEU A 141 -13.10 7.25 8.00
C LEU A 141 -13.55 7.21 6.54
N ASP A 142 -12.75 7.77 5.62
CA ASP A 142 -12.98 7.61 4.18
C ASP A 142 -12.53 6.21 3.75
N VAL A 143 -13.49 5.29 3.57
CA VAL A 143 -13.20 3.90 3.22
C VAL A 143 -13.25 3.73 1.71
N ARG A 144 -12.14 3.24 1.14
CA ARG A 144 -12.07 2.80 -0.25
C ARG A 144 -11.93 1.29 -0.32
N PHE A 145 -12.64 0.66 -1.26
CA PHE A 145 -12.58 -0.78 -1.42
C PHE A 145 -11.66 -1.21 -2.55
N GLU A 146 -10.81 -2.18 -2.23
CA GLU A 146 -10.22 -3.06 -3.21
C GLU A 146 -11.04 -4.36 -3.24
N ALA A 147 -11.81 -4.56 -4.31
CA ALA A 147 -12.70 -5.70 -4.43
C ALA A 147 -11.96 -6.94 -4.95
N LYS A 148 -12.14 -8.07 -4.27
CA LYS A 148 -11.66 -9.38 -4.67
C LYS A 148 -12.83 -10.37 -4.71
N VAL A 149 -12.88 -11.21 -5.74
CA VAL A 149 -13.86 -12.29 -5.82
C VAL A 149 -13.21 -13.58 -5.34
N ASP A 150 -13.87 -14.25 -4.40
CA ASP A 150 -13.48 -15.56 -3.91
C ASP A 150 -14.69 -16.52 -3.98
N PRO A 151 -14.73 -17.40 -5.00
CA PRO A 151 -15.82 -18.36 -5.17
C PRO A 151 -15.94 -19.40 -4.05
N SER A 152 -14.93 -19.51 -3.18
CA SER A 152 -15.01 -20.40 -2.01
C SER A 152 -15.98 -19.91 -0.94
N LEU A 153 -16.33 -18.63 -0.97
CA LEU A 153 -17.39 -18.07 -0.15
C LEU A 153 -18.74 -18.52 -0.71
N LEU A 154 -19.54 -19.18 0.10
CA LEU A 154 -20.92 -19.60 -0.26
C LEU A 154 -21.84 -18.40 -0.53
N GLY A 155 -21.49 -17.22 -0.02
CA GLY A 155 -22.22 -15.98 -0.16
C GLY A 155 -21.87 -14.98 0.94
N GLY A 156 -22.33 -13.73 0.77
CA GLY A 156 -21.99 -12.63 1.67
C GLY A 156 -20.69 -11.93 1.32
N ALA A 157 -20.13 -11.21 2.27
CA ALA A 157 -18.92 -10.43 2.08
C ALA A 157 -18.01 -10.47 3.33
N VAL A 158 -16.72 -10.45 3.11
CA VAL A 158 -15.69 -10.26 4.14
C VAL A 158 -14.99 -8.93 3.85
N VAL A 159 -15.03 -8.03 4.83
CA VAL A 159 -14.34 -6.73 4.74
C VAL A 159 -13.19 -6.71 5.72
N ARG A 160 -11.98 -6.47 5.22
CA ARG A 160 -10.79 -6.29 6.04
C ARG A 160 -10.37 -4.83 6.01
N VAL A 161 -10.27 -4.21 7.17
CA VAL A 161 -9.84 -2.81 7.34
C VAL A 161 -8.60 -2.81 8.25
N GLY A 162 -7.41 -2.76 7.67
CA GLY A 162 -6.17 -2.96 8.43
C GLY A 162 -6.16 -4.31 9.14
N ASP A 163 -6.03 -4.30 10.48
CA ASP A 163 -6.03 -5.51 11.31
C ASP A 163 -7.44 -5.99 11.70
N ARG A 164 -8.49 -5.23 11.40
CA ARG A 164 -9.87 -5.59 11.71
C ARG A 164 -10.52 -6.32 10.54
N VAL A 165 -11.19 -7.43 10.84
CA VAL A 165 -11.96 -8.22 9.87
C VAL A 165 -13.44 -8.20 10.27
N PHE A 166 -14.27 -7.78 9.34
CA PHE A 166 -15.72 -7.82 9.45
C PHE A 166 -16.22 -8.92 8.52
N ASP A 167 -16.51 -10.08 9.08
CA ASP A 167 -16.98 -11.23 8.34
C ASP A 167 -18.52 -11.30 8.41
N ALA A 168 -19.15 -11.07 7.26
CA ALA A 168 -20.59 -11.21 7.06
C ALA A 168 -20.91 -12.35 6.08
N SER A 169 -20.01 -13.34 5.96
CA SER A 169 -20.21 -14.49 5.08
C SER A 169 -21.30 -15.42 5.58
N LEU A 170 -21.99 -16.09 4.65
CA LEU A 170 -22.97 -17.13 4.99
C LEU A 170 -22.31 -18.31 5.69
N THR A 171 -21.06 -18.62 5.36
CA THR A 171 -20.29 -19.71 6.00
C THR A 171 -20.16 -19.49 7.51
N THR A 172 -19.73 -18.29 7.91
CA THR A 172 -19.60 -17.94 9.34
C THR A 172 -20.96 -17.93 10.04
N ARG A 173 -22.02 -17.42 9.40
CA ARG A 173 -23.37 -17.44 9.98
C ARG A 173 -23.90 -18.86 10.18
N LEU A 174 -23.66 -19.76 9.21
CA LEU A 174 -24.05 -21.16 9.33
C LEU A 174 -23.26 -21.88 10.42
N GLN A 175 -21.96 -21.58 10.57
CA GLN A 175 -21.15 -22.14 11.65
C GLN A 175 -21.63 -21.67 13.03
N GLN A 176 -21.96 -20.38 13.17
CA GLN A 176 -22.54 -19.83 14.40
C GLN A 176 -23.88 -20.50 14.74
N LEU A 177 -24.78 -20.60 13.77
CA LEU A 177 -26.07 -21.28 13.97
C LEU A 177 -25.88 -22.73 14.38
N ARG A 178 -24.95 -23.45 13.77
CA ARG A 178 -24.65 -24.84 14.16
C ARG A 178 -24.13 -24.91 15.59
N GLN A 179 -23.27 -24.00 16.02
CA GLN A 179 -22.78 -23.95 17.40
C GLN A 179 -23.92 -23.65 18.39
N ASP A 180 -24.81 -22.71 18.08
CA ASP A 180 -25.92 -22.34 18.92
C ASP A 180 -26.92 -23.54 19.10
N LEU A 181 -27.16 -24.28 18.02
CA LEU A 181 -27.99 -25.49 18.09
C LEU A 181 -27.36 -26.61 18.92
N LEU A 182 -26.04 -26.77 18.87
CA LEU A 182 -25.33 -27.78 19.66
C LEU A 182 -25.25 -27.42 21.15
N THR A 183 -25.22 -26.12 21.47
CA THR A 183 -25.20 -25.64 22.87
C THR A 183 -26.59 -25.59 23.51
N GLN A 184 -27.65 -25.57 22.71
CA GLN A 184 -29.05 -25.58 23.21
C GLN A 184 -29.65 -26.98 23.40
N VAL A 185 -28.90 -28.08 23.12
CA VAL A 185 -29.37 -29.43 23.43
C VAL A 185 -29.09 -29.72 24.91
N PRO A 186 -30.08 -29.67 25.78
CA PRO A 186 -29.89 -30.04 27.19
C PRO A 186 -29.51 -31.52 27.26
N SER A 187 -28.40 -31.80 27.92
CA SER A 187 -28.01 -33.16 28.29
C SER A 187 -29.16 -33.78 29.11
N ARG A 188 -29.81 -34.80 28.54
CA ARG A 188 -30.71 -35.68 29.27
C ARG A 188 -29.93 -36.66 30.13
#